data_35d1a5eb625c863d388b323bf55dd836
#
_entry.id   35d1a5eb625c863d388b323bf55dd836
#
_cell.length_a   1.000
_cell.length_b   1.000
_cell.length_c   1.000
_cell.angle_alpha   90.00
_cell.angle_beta   90.00
_cell.angle_gamma   90.00
#
_symmetry.space_group_name_H-M   'P 1'
#
loop_
_entity.id
_entity.type
_entity.pdbx_description
1 polymer ?
#
loop_
_entity_poly.entity_id
_entity_poly.type
_entity_poly.pdbx_seq_one_letter_code
_entity_poly.pdbx_strand_id
1 'polypeptide(L)'
;PEARGIKLSDELMGDAMRFVACHEVGHSLGLRHNMMGSWAFPTDSLRSKSFTARMNSTSSSIMDYARFNYVAQPGDGITALSPHIGPYDIFAIEYGYRWYGKENPEEEKDLLYDFLNRHTDRLYKYSEAQDVRDAVDPRAQNEDLGDDAVRSSQYGIANLKRIVPEIIKWTTTGEKGQTYEEASRLYYAVINQWNNYLYHVLANIGGIYIENTIVGDGQKTYTFVEKEKQQAALKFLLDEVLTYPKWLFDTEVGEYTYLLRNTPLGVVENAPTQILKNAQSYILWDLLSNNRLVRMLENEAVNGKKAFTAVELMDGLHRSIFATTERGALPDVMTRTLQKNFLDALITAAAESEGVKINKKLMDNHFLLDNQLPLCSCDEHAHRSLDADRMGARRELNFYGSQLNRISDAISVKRGELLRIKDLLQSRLGTSDVATKYHYKDMILRINTALGL
;
A
#
# COMPACT_ATOMS: atom_id res chain seq x y z
N PRO A 1 12.64 12.81 -20.19
CA PRO A 1 14.02 12.80 -20.70
C PRO A 1 15.03 13.18 -19.62
N GLU A 2 14.74 14.19 -18.81
CA GLU A 2 15.65 14.81 -17.84
C GLU A 2 16.00 13.92 -16.65
N ALA A 3 15.15 12.95 -16.30
CA ALA A 3 15.39 11.98 -15.21
C ALA A 3 15.95 10.64 -15.70
N ARG A 4 16.43 10.56 -16.96
CA ARG A 4 16.96 9.33 -17.57
C ARG A 4 18.49 9.27 -17.52
N GLY A 5 19.04 9.44 -16.33
CA GLY A 5 20.48 9.41 -16.11
C GLY A 5 20.81 9.56 -14.63
N ILE A 6 22.09 9.39 -14.29
CA ILE A 6 22.59 9.52 -12.92
C ILE A 6 22.50 10.98 -12.44
N LYS A 7 22.74 11.92 -13.35
CA LYS A 7 22.72 13.36 -13.05
C LYS A 7 21.38 13.97 -13.50
N LEU A 8 20.63 14.47 -12.55
CA LEU A 8 19.37 15.16 -12.80
C LEU A 8 19.63 16.62 -13.21
N SER A 9 18.71 17.24 -13.95
CA SER A 9 18.82 18.65 -14.31
C SER A 9 18.62 19.56 -13.08
N ASP A 10 19.23 20.74 -13.10
CA ASP A 10 19.08 21.74 -12.04
C ASP A 10 17.61 22.20 -11.91
N GLU A 11 16.87 22.21 -13.02
CA GLU A 11 15.45 22.54 -13.03
C GLU A 11 14.62 21.51 -12.25
N LEU A 12 14.82 20.20 -12.53
CA LEU A 12 14.14 19.12 -11.83
C LEU A 12 14.51 19.06 -10.35
N MET A 13 15.80 19.25 -10.03
CA MET A 13 16.27 19.32 -8.65
C MET A 13 15.71 20.53 -7.91
N GLY A 14 15.67 21.70 -8.57
CA GLY A 14 15.09 22.92 -8.02
C GLY A 14 13.58 22.77 -7.75
N ASP A 15 12.85 22.06 -8.61
CA ASP A 15 11.43 21.79 -8.42
C ASP A 15 11.18 20.85 -7.22
N ALA A 16 11.97 19.78 -7.09
CA ALA A 16 11.92 18.90 -5.94
C ALA A 16 12.26 19.62 -4.62
N MET A 17 13.27 20.47 -4.61
CA MET A 17 13.63 21.29 -3.44
C MET A 17 12.52 22.29 -3.08
N ARG A 18 11.88 22.89 -4.07
CA ARG A 18 10.75 23.81 -3.86
C ARG A 18 9.57 23.07 -3.21
N PHE A 19 9.26 21.85 -3.68
CA PHE A 19 8.23 21.02 -3.06
C PHE A 19 8.50 20.85 -1.56
N VAL A 20 9.69 20.33 -1.19
CA VAL A 20 10.05 20.12 0.22
C VAL A 20 10.01 21.42 1.01
N ALA A 21 10.64 22.50 0.48
CA ALA A 21 10.66 23.79 1.19
C ALA A 21 9.25 24.35 1.44
N CYS A 22 8.36 24.29 0.45
CA CYS A 22 6.97 24.74 0.62
C CYS A 22 6.20 23.88 1.64
N HIS A 23 6.43 22.59 1.66
CA HIS A 23 5.86 21.66 2.65
C HIS A 23 6.30 22.03 4.07
N GLU A 24 7.60 22.22 4.30
CA GLU A 24 8.15 22.60 5.62
C GLU A 24 7.69 23.99 6.06
N VAL A 25 7.57 24.94 5.14
CA VAL A 25 6.98 26.26 5.44
C VAL A 25 5.51 26.10 5.83
N GLY A 26 4.77 25.22 5.19
CA GLY A 26 3.40 24.86 5.59
C GLY A 26 3.30 24.45 7.05
N HIS A 27 4.21 23.59 7.52
CA HIS A 27 4.30 23.22 8.95
C HIS A 27 4.62 24.42 9.85
N SER A 28 5.51 25.31 9.41
CA SER A 28 5.83 26.55 10.14
C SER A 28 4.63 27.47 10.27
N LEU A 29 3.67 27.39 9.33
CA LEU A 29 2.39 28.11 9.36
C LEU A 29 1.28 27.33 10.12
N GLY A 30 1.61 26.21 10.77
CA GLY A 30 0.67 25.42 11.56
C GLY A 30 -0.17 24.42 10.75
N LEU A 31 0.11 24.23 9.46
CA LEU A 31 -0.57 23.21 8.67
C LEU A 31 -0.07 21.80 9.06
N ARG A 32 -1.00 20.86 9.12
CA ARG A 32 -0.72 19.43 9.32
C ARG A 32 -0.76 18.70 7.99
N HIS A 33 -0.24 17.49 7.94
CA HIS A 33 -0.32 16.64 6.76
C HIS A 33 -1.77 16.44 6.32
N ASN A 34 -2.03 16.52 5.01
CA ASN A 34 -3.32 16.22 4.42
C ASN A 34 -3.20 15.13 3.35
N MET A 35 -3.26 13.86 3.76
CA MET A 35 -3.12 12.70 2.88
C MET A 35 -4.34 12.43 2.00
N MET A 36 -5.38 13.26 2.08
CA MET A 36 -6.51 13.26 1.13
C MET A 36 -6.30 14.17 -0.09
N GLY A 37 -5.23 14.94 -0.11
CA GLY A 37 -4.95 15.87 -1.18
C GLY A 37 -4.78 15.18 -2.53
N SER A 38 -4.07 14.06 -2.59
CA SER A 38 -3.85 13.25 -3.79
C SER A 38 -5.14 12.64 -4.33
N TRP A 39 -6.00 12.12 -3.43
CA TRP A 39 -7.31 11.59 -3.79
C TRP A 39 -8.25 12.66 -4.35
N ALA A 40 -8.09 13.92 -3.98
CA ALA A 40 -8.93 15.00 -4.45
C ALA A 40 -8.89 15.17 -5.99
N PHE A 41 -7.85 14.73 -6.66
CA PHE A 41 -7.73 14.80 -8.12
C PHE A 41 -8.15 13.46 -8.75
N PRO A 42 -9.15 13.46 -9.69
CA PRO A 42 -9.50 12.22 -10.38
C PRO A 42 -8.32 11.64 -11.15
N THR A 43 -8.16 10.32 -11.10
CA THR A 43 -7.07 9.60 -11.80
C THR A 43 -7.00 9.96 -13.28
N ASP A 44 -8.13 10.03 -13.99
CA ASP A 44 -8.14 10.41 -15.41
C ASP A 44 -7.75 11.87 -15.65
N SER A 45 -8.05 12.74 -14.70
CA SER A 45 -7.68 14.16 -14.78
C SER A 45 -6.18 14.36 -14.68
N LEU A 46 -5.47 13.52 -13.94
CA LEU A 46 -3.99 13.54 -13.88
C LEU A 46 -3.33 13.21 -15.23
N ARG A 47 -4.08 12.68 -16.19
CA ARG A 47 -3.66 12.44 -17.58
C ARG A 47 -4.14 13.52 -18.54
N SER A 48 -4.84 14.53 -18.05
CA SER A 48 -5.34 15.63 -18.87
C SER A 48 -4.36 16.81 -18.82
N LYS A 49 -3.82 17.17 -20.00
CA LYS A 49 -2.93 18.32 -20.16
C LYS A 49 -3.55 19.63 -19.65
N SER A 50 -4.83 19.87 -19.95
CA SER A 50 -5.53 21.09 -19.52
C SER A 50 -5.79 21.11 -18.02
N PHE A 51 -6.12 19.98 -17.42
CA PHE A 51 -6.33 19.88 -15.98
C PHE A 51 -5.01 20.09 -15.22
N THR A 52 -3.95 19.37 -15.57
CA THR A 52 -2.66 19.46 -14.90
C THR A 52 -2.01 20.85 -15.09
N ALA A 53 -2.18 21.47 -16.25
CA ALA A 53 -1.73 22.85 -16.46
C ALA A 53 -2.50 23.85 -15.59
N ARG A 54 -3.82 23.67 -15.40
CA ARG A 54 -4.64 24.53 -14.55
C ARG A 54 -4.34 24.35 -13.07
N MET A 55 -4.23 23.10 -12.60
CA MET A 55 -3.98 22.81 -11.19
C MET A 55 -2.52 23.01 -10.82
N ASN A 56 -1.62 22.85 -11.78
CA ASN A 56 -0.16 22.94 -11.61
C ASN A 56 0.37 22.13 -10.41
N SER A 57 -0.31 21.03 -10.08
CA SER A 57 0.04 20.16 -8.96
C SER A 57 -0.49 18.75 -9.23
N THR A 58 0.04 17.77 -8.51
CA THR A 58 -0.45 16.38 -8.49
C THR A 58 -1.41 16.10 -7.35
N SER A 59 -1.55 17.03 -6.41
CA SER A 59 -2.40 16.96 -5.23
C SER A 59 -3.09 18.30 -4.97
N SER A 60 -4.21 18.31 -4.24
CA SER A 60 -4.88 19.54 -3.80
C SER A 60 -4.15 20.24 -2.65
N SER A 61 -3.17 19.58 -2.03
CA SER A 61 -2.39 20.11 -0.92
C SER A 61 -0.90 19.77 -1.05
N ILE A 62 -0.06 20.77 -0.79
CA ILE A 62 1.39 20.60 -0.65
C ILE A 62 1.75 19.80 0.62
N MET A 63 0.81 19.74 1.58
CA MET A 63 0.96 18.99 2.83
C MET A 63 0.67 17.49 2.68
N ASP A 64 0.37 17.04 1.47
CA ASP A 64 0.33 15.64 1.10
C ASP A 64 1.74 15.13 0.77
N TYR A 65 2.01 13.86 0.97
CA TYR A 65 3.21 13.18 0.46
C TYR A 65 3.01 12.70 -0.98
N ALA A 66 2.32 13.51 -1.79
CA ALA A 66 2.06 13.18 -3.17
C ALA A 66 3.34 13.02 -3.97
N ARG A 67 3.35 12.03 -4.86
CA ARG A 67 4.48 11.77 -5.76
C ARG A 67 4.40 12.61 -7.03
N PHE A 68 5.52 12.65 -7.78
CA PHE A 68 5.49 13.04 -9.18
C PHE A 68 4.43 12.24 -9.92
N ASN A 69 3.78 12.87 -10.91
CA ASN A 69 2.65 12.28 -11.63
C ASN A 69 3.02 10.97 -12.35
N TYR A 70 3.00 9.87 -11.61
CA TYR A 70 3.24 8.53 -12.15
C TYR A 70 2.04 7.97 -12.93
N VAL A 71 0.89 8.64 -12.87
CA VAL A 71 -0.31 8.28 -13.65
C VAL A 71 -0.18 8.70 -15.10
N ALA A 72 0.56 9.77 -15.38
CA ALA A 72 0.83 10.27 -16.71
C ALA A 72 1.49 9.18 -17.59
N GLN A 73 1.06 9.10 -18.86
CA GLN A 73 1.56 8.15 -19.84
C GLN A 73 2.24 8.87 -21.01
N PRO A 74 3.16 8.20 -21.73
CA PRO A 74 3.70 8.74 -22.97
C PRO A 74 2.58 9.13 -23.93
N GLY A 75 2.64 10.36 -24.46
CA GLY A 75 1.62 10.90 -25.38
C GLY A 75 0.55 11.76 -24.71
N ASP A 76 0.42 11.79 -23.40
CA ASP A 76 -0.53 12.67 -22.69
C ASP A 76 -0.16 14.17 -22.81
N GLY A 77 1.12 14.48 -23.13
CA GLY A 77 1.61 15.84 -23.33
C GLY A 77 1.61 16.69 -22.06
N ILE A 78 1.71 16.05 -20.89
CA ILE A 78 1.71 16.70 -19.58
C ILE A 78 3.09 17.26 -19.28
N THR A 79 3.11 18.48 -18.73
CA THR A 79 4.33 19.19 -18.32
C THR A 79 4.38 19.45 -16.81
N ALA A 80 3.23 19.65 -16.15
CA ALA A 80 3.15 19.81 -14.70
C ALA A 80 3.10 18.42 -14.03
N LEU A 81 4.27 17.98 -13.54
CA LEU A 81 4.45 16.63 -12.99
C LEU A 81 4.64 16.60 -11.48
N SER A 82 4.98 17.74 -10.88
CA SER A 82 5.35 17.86 -9.46
C SER A 82 4.18 18.27 -8.58
N PRO A 83 4.19 17.93 -7.28
CA PRO A 83 3.29 18.55 -6.30
C PRO A 83 3.66 20.03 -6.09
N HIS A 84 2.66 20.88 -5.96
CA HIS A 84 2.80 22.29 -5.62
C HIS A 84 1.69 22.73 -4.64
N ILE A 85 1.75 23.99 -4.19
CA ILE A 85 0.68 24.60 -3.38
C ILE A 85 -0.65 24.46 -4.13
N GLY A 86 -1.62 23.85 -3.48
CA GLY A 86 -2.90 23.51 -4.07
C GLY A 86 -4.10 24.29 -3.47
N PRO A 87 -5.31 24.03 -3.98
CA PRO A 87 -6.54 24.67 -3.50
C PRO A 87 -6.78 24.49 -1.99
N TYR A 88 -6.44 23.31 -1.44
CA TYR A 88 -6.59 23.04 -0.01
C TYR A 88 -5.68 23.96 0.82
N ASP A 89 -4.45 24.18 0.40
CA ASP A 89 -3.49 25.00 1.15
C ASP A 89 -3.95 26.44 1.23
N ILE A 90 -4.44 26.98 0.10
CA ILE A 90 -5.02 28.33 0.05
C ILE A 90 -6.21 28.43 0.99
N PHE A 91 -7.10 27.46 0.94
CA PHE A 91 -8.27 27.37 1.85
C PHE A 91 -7.84 27.31 3.31
N ALA A 92 -6.87 26.45 3.65
CA ALA A 92 -6.42 26.26 5.03
C ALA A 92 -5.74 27.51 5.61
N ILE A 93 -4.92 28.19 4.80
CA ILE A 93 -4.31 29.46 5.18
C ILE A 93 -5.38 30.57 5.32
N GLU A 94 -6.33 30.65 4.41
CA GLU A 94 -7.43 31.61 4.51
C GLU A 94 -8.26 31.37 5.77
N TYR A 95 -8.58 30.10 6.07
CA TYR A 95 -9.30 29.72 7.29
C TYR A 95 -8.56 30.13 8.56
N GLY A 96 -7.25 29.89 8.63
CA GLY A 96 -6.44 30.12 9.83
C GLY A 96 -5.97 31.55 10.03
N TYR A 97 -5.84 32.33 8.95
CA TYR A 97 -5.19 33.64 9.01
C TYR A 97 -6.06 34.81 8.55
N ARG A 98 -7.27 34.58 8.04
CA ARG A 98 -8.17 35.62 7.65
C ARG A 98 -8.59 36.43 8.87
N TRP A 99 -8.33 37.74 8.85
CA TRP A 99 -8.83 38.62 9.88
C TRP A 99 -10.22 39.15 9.54
N TYR A 100 -11.19 38.92 10.41
CA TYR A 100 -12.59 39.31 10.24
C TYR A 100 -12.93 40.67 10.90
N GLY A 101 -11.93 41.36 11.52
CA GLY A 101 -12.13 42.64 12.16
C GLY A 101 -12.95 42.57 13.47
N LYS A 102 -12.95 41.39 14.12
CA LYS A 102 -13.64 41.20 15.39
C LYS A 102 -12.64 41.32 16.55
N GLU A 103 -13.11 41.83 17.68
CA GLU A 103 -12.34 41.92 18.93
C GLU A 103 -12.40 40.65 19.73
N ASN A 104 -13.52 39.91 19.63
CA ASN A 104 -13.75 38.68 20.36
C ASN A 104 -13.78 37.47 19.38
N PRO A 105 -12.95 36.44 19.58
CA PRO A 105 -12.95 35.21 18.76
C PRO A 105 -14.32 34.53 18.62
N GLU A 106 -15.18 34.58 19.66
CA GLU A 106 -16.51 33.99 19.60
C GLU A 106 -17.43 34.64 18.54
N GLU A 107 -17.17 35.89 18.18
CA GLU A 107 -17.91 36.61 17.12
C GLU A 107 -17.51 36.13 15.71
N GLU A 108 -16.40 35.44 15.58
CA GLU A 108 -15.92 34.89 14.32
C GLU A 108 -16.48 33.50 14.02
N LYS A 109 -17.05 32.83 15.02
CA LYS A 109 -17.50 31.44 14.92
C LYS A 109 -18.49 31.22 13.76
N ASP A 110 -19.51 32.05 13.64
CA ASP A 110 -20.51 31.92 12.58
C ASP A 110 -19.89 32.23 11.20
N LEU A 111 -18.98 33.20 11.13
CA LEU A 111 -18.27 33.53 9.89
C LEU A 111 -17.35 32.39 9.42
N LEU A 112 -16.66 31.74 10.34
CA LEU A 112 -15.85 30.56 10.05
C LEU A 112 -16.72 29.37 9.65
N TYR A 113 -17.85 29.15 10.31
CA TYR A 113 -18.80 28.12 9.92
C TYR A 113 -19.35 28.32 8.51
N ASP A 114 -19.75 29.54 8.17
CA ASP A 114 -20.19 29.89 6.83
C ASP A 114 -19.07 29.74 5.79
N PHE A 115 -17.82 30.03 6.18
CA PHE A 115 -16.66 29.80 5.31
C PHE A 115 -16.48 28.34 5.02
N LEU A 116 -16.53 27.46 6.03
CA LEU A 116 -16.41 26.01 5.87
C LEU A 116 -17.54 25.45 5.00
N ASN A 117 -18.79 25.88 5.21
CA ASN A 117 -19.94 25.41 4.44
C ASN A 117 -19.89 25.76 2.95
N ARG A 118 -19.10 26.76 2.57
CA ARG A 118 -18.84 27.07 1.15
C ARG A 118 -17.74 26.22 0.53
N HIS A 119 -16.98 25.48 1.32
CA HIS A 119 -15.83 24.67 0.90
C HIS A 119 -16.07 23.19 1.20
N THR A 120 -17.16 22.63 0.67
CA THR A 120 -17.56 21.23 0.88
C THR A 120 -17.09 20.27 -0.23
N ASP A 121 -16.47 20.82 -1.28
CA ASP A 121 -15.94 20.04 -2.40
C ASP A 121 -14.80 19.11 -1.96
N ARG A 122 -14.58 18.06 -2.72
CA ARG A 122 -13.50 17.09 -2.47
C ARG A 122 -12.10 17.71 -2.40
N LEU A 123 -11.89 18.87 -3.04
CA LEU A 123 -10.62 19.60 -3.01
C LEU A 123 -10.24 20.09 -1.62
N TYR A 124 -11.21 20.23 -0.72
CA TYR A 124 -11.04 20.76 0.64
C TYR A 124 -11.13 19.68 1.71
N LYS A 125 -11.23 18.40 1.32
CA LYS A 125 -11.23 17.28 2.27
C LYS A 125 -9.88 17.14 2.96
N TYR A 126 -9.93 16.68 4.21
CA TYR A 126 -8.76 16.56 5.08
C TYR A 126 -8.73 15.21 5.78
N SER A 127 -7.56 14.60 5.78
CA SER A 127 -7.24 13.47 6.65
C SER A 127 -5.74 13.45 6.94
N GLU A 128 -5.38 13.12 8.19
CA GLU A 128 -3.99 12.97 8.60
C GLU A 128 -3.33 11.71 7.99
N ALA A 129 -2.00 11.65 8.14
CA ALA A 129 -1.23 10.51 7.69
C ALA A 129 -1.70 9.20 8.32
N GLN A 130 -1.77 8.17 7.50
CA GLN A 130 -1.95 6.79 7.92
C GLN A 130 -0.70 6.00 7.53
N ASP A 131 -0.32 5.00 8.32
CA ASP A 131 0.68 4.03 7.87
C ASP A 131 0.11 3.28 6.65
N VAL A 132 0.87 3.23 5.56
CA VAL A 132 0.45 2.59 4.31
C VAL A 132 -0.05 1.16 4.53
N ARG A 133 0.61 0.45 5.45
CA ARG A 133 0.26 -0.94 5.80
C ARG A 133 -1.00 -1.07 6.64
N ASP A 134 -1.31 -0.06 7.44
CA ASP A 134 -2.46 -0.04 8.35
C ASP A 134 -3.59 0.90 7.87
N ALA A 135 -3.49 1.43 6.65
CA ALA A 135 -4.49 2.34 6.11
C ALA A 135 -5.88 1.69 6.09
N VAL A 136 -6.83 2.36 6.73
CA VAL A 136 -8.23 1.94 6.82
C VAL A 136 -9.08 2.69 5.79
N ASP A 137 -8.83 3.99 5.63
CA ASP A 137 -9.43 4.79 4.57
C ASP A 137 -8.51 4.82 3.36
N PRO A 138 -8.88 4.18 2.23
CA PRO A 138 -8.04 4.11 1.04
C PRO A 138 -7.85 5.46 0.33
N ARG A 139 -8.53 6.52 0.79
CA ARG A 139 -8.42 7.87 0.24
C ARG A 139 -7.32 8.72 0.90
N ALA A 140 -6.76 8.24 2.02
CA ALA A 140 -5.78 8.98 2.80
C ALA A 140 -4.51 8.13 3.00
N GLN A 141 -3.72 8.04 1.95
CA GLN A 141 -2.51 7.23 1.92
C GLN A 141 -1.29 8.10 1.58
N ASN A 142 -0.10 7.60 1.90
CA ASN A 142 1.15 8.24 1.53
C ASN A 142 1.54 7.82 0.10
N GLU A 143 2.06 8.76 -0.67
CA GLU A 143 2.68 8.52 -1.98
C GLU A 143 1.73 7.98 -3.07
N ASP A 144 0.42 7.97 -2.82
CA ASP A 144 -0.59 7.62 -3.80
C ASP A 144 -1.00 8.84 -4.66
N LEU A 145 -1.69 8.59 -5.77
CA LEU A 145 -2.26 9.61 -6.63
C LEU A 145 -3.62 9.15 -7.18
N GLY A 146 -4.55 10.08 -7.22
CA GLY A 146 -5.84 9.88 -7.85
C GLY A 146 -6.87 9.18 -6.98
N ASP A 147 -8.09 9.11 -7.46
CA ASP A 147 -9.24 8.58 -6.73
C ASP A 147 -9.55 7.10 -6.99
N ASP A 148 -8.75 6.46 -7.85
CA ASP A 148 -8.81 5.04 -8.17
C ASP A 148 -7.43 4.40 -8.04
N ALA A 149 -7.13 3.84 -6.86
CA ALA A 149 -5.84 3.25 -6.56
C ALA A 149 -5.46 2.10 -7.52
N VAL A 150 -6.43 1.29 -7.97
CA VAL A 150 -6.19 0.20 -8.93
C VAL A 150 -5.72 0.77 -10.26
N ARG A 151 -6.45 1.74 -10.79
CA ARG A 151 -6.16 2.34 -12.09
C ARG A 151 -4.88 3.16 -12.08
N SER A 152 -4.67 3.96 -11.02
CA SER A 152 -3.43 4.73 -10.81
C SER A 152 -2.21 3.81 -10.74
N SER A 153 -2.30 2.71 -9.98
CA SER A 153 -1.24 1.71 -9.86
C SER A 153 -0.97 0.98 -11.18
N GLN A 154 -2.00 0.67 -11.96
CA GLN A 154 -1.84 0.09 -13.30
C GLN A 154 -1.04 1.01 -14.23
N TYR A 155 -1.32 2.33 -14.23
CA TYR A 155 -0.55 3.31 -14.98
C TYR A 155 0.89 3.42 -14.47
N GLY A 156 1.08 3.42 -13.15
CA GLY A 156 2.40 3.39 -12.54
C GLY A 156 3.21 2.17 -12.95
N ILE A 157 2.64 0.97 -12.85
CA ILE A 157 3.28 -0.28 -13.30
C ILE A 157 3.58 -0.26 -14.81
N ALA A 158 2.70 0.31 -15.63
CA ALA A 158 2.96 0.46 -17.05
C ALA A 158 4.20 1.35 -17.32
N ASN A 159 4.44 2.36 -16.47
CA ASN A 159 5.66 3.15 -16.52
C ASN A 159 6.87 2.35 -16.03
N LEU A 160 6.77 1.62 -14.92
CA LEU A 160 7.86 0.77 -14.41
C LEU A 160 8.29 -0.27 -15.45
N LYS A 161 7.35 -0.89 -16.16
CA LYS A 161 7.62 -1.84 -17.25
C LYS A 161 8.44 -1.22 -18.40
N ARG A 162 8.36 0.11 -18.61
CA ARG A 162 9.20 0.83 -19.59
C ARG A 162 10.56 1.22 -19.03
N ILE A 163 10.65 1.43 -17.72
CA ILE A 163 11.88 1.86 -17.03
C ILE A 163 12.87 0.69 -16.91
N VAL A 164 12.39 -0.48 -16.46
CA VAL A 164 13.23 -1.62 -16.12
C VAL A 164 14.24 -2.00 -17.23
N PRO A 165 13.83 -2.13 -18.52
CA PRO A 165 14.76 -2.48 -19.59
C PRO A 165 15.82 -1.40 -19.89
N GLU A 166 15.60 -0.17 -19.46
CA GLU A 166 16.47 0.96 -19.75
C GLU A 166 17.46 1.28 -18.62
N ILE A 167 17.33 0.61 -17.46
CA ILE A 167 18.10 0.95 -16.25
C ILE A 167 19.62 0.88 -16.52
N ILE A 168 20.12 -0.22 -17.06
CA ILE A 168 21.56 -0.38 -17.35
C ILE A 168 22.06 0.77 -18.22
N LYS A 169 21.35 1.05 -19.32
CA LYS A 169 21.70 2.10 -20.26
C LYS A 169 21.70 3.50 -19.60
N TRP A 170 20.75 3.81 -18.76
CA TRP A 170 20.65 5.12 -18.10
C TRP A 170 21.69 5.33 -17.03
N THR A 171 22.19 4.26 -16.43
CA THR A 171 23.15 4.30 -15.33
C THR A 171 24.58 4.06 -15.78
N THR A 172 24.81 3.66 -17.04
CA THR A 172 26.16 3.45 -17.59
C THR A 172 26.75 4.77 -18.10
N THR A 173 27.87 5.21 -17.50
CA THR A 173 28.60 6.43 -17.88
C THR A 173 29.71 6.17 -18.89
N GLY A 174 30.15 4.92 -19.03
CA GLY A 174 31.32 4.53 -19.83
C GLY A 174 32.65 4.72 -19.14
N GLU A 175 32.66 5.08 -17.85
CA GLU A 175 33.90 5.19 -17.06
C GLU A 175 34.53 3.83 -16.84
N LYS A 176 35.87 3.78 -16.98
CA LYS A 176 36.61 2.55 -16.77
C LYS A 176 36.55 2.10 -15.31
N GLY A 177 36.07 0.89 -15.07
CA GLY A 177 35.90 0.33 -13.73
C GLY A 177 34.58 0.72 -13.03
N GLN A 178 33.65 1.32 -13.75
CA GLN A 178 32.32 1.58 -13.23
C GLN A 178 31.63 0.30 -12.76
N THR A 179 31.03 0.32 -11.58
CA THR A 179 30.22 -0.78 -11.02
C THR A 179 28.74 -0.63 -11.38
N TYR A 180 27.96 -1.69 -11.14
CA TYR A 180 26.49 -1.65 -11.31
C TYR A 180 25.73 -1.10 -10.09
N GLU A 181 26.40 -0.36 -9.20
CA GLU A 181 25.80 0.17 -7.97
C GLU A 181 24.62 1.10 -8.26
N GLU A 182 24.79 2.02 -9.23
CA GLU A 182 23.70 2.93 -9.64
C GLU A 182 22.55 2.20 -10.28
N ALA A 183 22.82 1.18 -11.10
CA ALA A 183 21.78 0.31 -11.66
C ALA A 183 21.03 -0.44 -10.57
N SER A 184 21.75 -0.98 -9.59
CA SER A 184 21.17 -1.66 -8.43
C SER A 184 20.27 -0.72 -7.64
N ARG A 185 20.72 0.49 -7.33
CA ARG A 185 19.95 1.51 -6.60
C ARG A 185 18.65 1.87 -7.32
N LEU A 186 18.72 2.11 -8.63
CA LEU A 186 17.53 2.43 -9.42
C LEU A 186 16.56 1.24 -9.52
N TYR A 187 17.09 0.03 -9.68
CA TYR A 187 16.27 -1.18 -9.71
C TYR A 187 15.53 -1.42 -8.39
N TYR A 188 16.21 -1.22 -7.24
CA TYR A 188 15.54 -1.29 -5.94
C TYR A 188 14.49 -0.20 -5.75
N ALA A 189 14.72 1.01 -6.26
CA ALA A 189 13.70 2.06 -6.26
C ALA A 189 12.46 1.65 -7.06
N VAL A 190 12.63 0.95 -8.18
CA VAL A 190 11.51 0.36 -8.96
C VAL A 190 10.76 -0.69 -8.14
N ILE A 191 11.46 -1.60 -7.47
CA ILE A 191 10.85 -2.63 -6.62
C ILE A 191 10.07 -2.00 -5.47
N ASN A 192 10.62 -1.00 -4.81
CA ASN A 192 9.95 -0.28 -3.73
C ASN A 192 8.70 0.44 -4.24
N GLN A 193 8.77 1.10 -5.38
CA GLN A 193 7.61 1.76 -5.98
C GLN A 193 6.51 0.76 -6.39
N TRP A 194 6.90 -0.42 -6.92
CA TRP A 194 5.95 -1.51 -7.17
C TRP A 194 5.28 -1.96 -5.87
N ASN A 195 6.01 -2.14 -4.78
CA ASN A 195 5.45 -2.48 -3.47
C ASN A 195 4.46 -1.42 -2.99
N ASN A 196 4.78 -0.12 -3.11
CA ASN A 196 3.85 0.95 -2.74
C ASN A 196 2.52 0.82 -3.49
N TYR A 197 2.55 0.55 -4.79
CA TYR A 197 1.33 0.34 -5.58
C TYR A 197 0.49 -0.84 -5.07
N LEU A 198 1.12 -1.93 -4.60
CA LEU A 198 0.40 -3.06 -4.01
C LEU A 198 -0.35 -2.64 -2.74
N TYR A 199 0.30 -1.85 -1.86
CA TYR A 199 -0.31 -1.37 -0.62
C TYR A 199 -1.42 -0.35 -0.85
N HIS A 200 -1.25 0.58 -1.81
CA HIS A 200 -2.31 1.52 -2.17
C HIS A 200 -3.60 0.80 -2.60
N VAL A 201 -3.45 -0.27 -3.36
CA VAL A 201 -4.58 -1.08 -3.78
C VAL A 201 -5.14 -1.92 -2.64
N LEU A 202 -4.28 -2.53 -1.81
CA LEU A 202 -4.64 -3.37 -0.67
C LEU A 202 -5.58 -2.65 0.31
N ALA A 203 -5.38 -1.35 0.54
CA ALA A 203 -6.18 -0.55 1.46
C ALA A 203 -7.69 -0.54 1.12
N ASN A 204 -8.05 -0.79 -0.14
CA ASN A 204 -9.46 -0.88 -0.55
C ASN A 204 -10.16 -2.14 -0.01
N ILE A 205 -9.44 -3.26 0.21
CA ILE A 205 -10.04 -4.51 0.69
C ILE A 205 -10.31 -4.41 2.19
N GLY A 206 -11.56 -4.50 2.59
CA GLY A 206 -11.99 -4.24 3.98
C GLY A 206 -11.75 -2.79 4.40
N GLY A 207 -11.66 -1.86 3.45
CA GLY A 207 -11.49 -0.43 3.68
C GLY A 207 -12.79 0.24 4.13
N ILE A 208 -12.64 1.36 4.83
CA ILE A 208 -13.74 2.19 5.33
C ILE A 208 -13.41 3.65 5.04
N TYR A 209 -14.32 4.36 4.37
CA TYR A 209 -14.26 5.81 4.25
C TYR A 209 -14.65 6.45 5.57
N ILE A 210 -13.85 7.40 6.03
CA ILE A 210 -14.02 8.05 7.33
C ILE A 210 -14.27 9.54 7.09
N GLU A 211 -15.46 10.04 7.48
CA GLU A 211 -15.81 11.45 7.35
C GLU A 211 -15.91 12.11 8.74
N ASN A 212 -15.40 13.32 8.85
CA ASN A 212 -15.60 14.17 10.02
C ASN A 212 -16.96 14.84 9.94
N THR A 213 -18.00 14.13 10.39
CA THR A 213 -19.40 14.56 10.28
C THR A 213 -19.79 15.55 11.35
N ILE A 214 -20.69 16.48 10.99
CA ILE A 214 -21.33 17.43 11.92
C ILE A 214 -22.85 17.28 11.83
N VAL A 215 -23.55 17.75 12.87
CA VAL A 215 -25.01 17.71 12.89
C VAL A 215 -25.59 18.51 11.72
N GLY A 216 -26.38 17.85 10.90
CA GLY A 216 -27.07 18.48 9.76
C GLY A 216 -26.38 18.35 8.41
N ASP A 217 -25.15 17.78 8.30
CA ASP A 217 -24.44 17.61 7.03
C ASP A 217 -24.98 16.43 6.18
N GLY A 218 -25.81 15.57 6.77
CA GLY A 218 -26.42 14.42 6.09
C GLY A 218 -25.42 13.30 5.71
N GLN A 219 -24.19 13.39 6.14
CA GLN A 219 -23.15 12.39 5.86
C GLN A 219 -23.09 11.34 6.96
N LYS A 220 -22.54 10.16 6.64
CA LYS A 220 -22.21 9.11 7.60
C LYS A 220 -20.74 9.18 7.96
N THR A 221 -20.42 9.02 9.24
CA THR A 221 -19.03 8.99 9.72
C THR A 221 -18.24 7.85 9.11
N TYR A 222 -18.86 6.67 8.94
CA TYR A 222 -18.21 5.49 8.38
C TYR A 222 -19.04 4.94 7.21
N THR A 223 -18.37 4.70 6.08
CA THR A 223 -18.96 4.04 4.91
C THR A 223 -17.97 3.01 4.38
N PHE A 224 -18.41 1.76 4.20
CA PHE A 224 -17.56 0.71 3.68
C PHE A 224 -17.28 0.92 2.18
N VAL A 225 -16.06 0.57 1.76
CA VAL A 225 -15.68 0.59 0.35
C VAL A 225 -16.60 -0.34 -0.45
N GLU A 226 -17.01 0.10 -1.62
CA GLU A 226 -17.92 -0.63 -2.51
C GLU A 226 -17.36 -2.00 -2.90
N LYS A 227 -18.24 -2.99 -3.01
CA LYS A 227 -17.88 -4.39 -3.34
C LYS A 227 -17.04 -4.48 -4.61
N GLU A 228 -17.43 -3.77 -5.64
CA GLU A 228 -16.80 -3.78 -6.97
C GLU A 228 -15.34 -3.26 -6.90
N LYS A 229 -15.10 -2.23 -6.10
CA LYS A 229 -13.73 -1.71 -5.87
C LYS A 229 -12.87 -2.72 -5.12
N GLN A 230 -13.41 -3.37 -4.11
CA GLN A 230 -12.70 -4.41 -3.36
C GLN A 230 -12.38 -5.62 -4.23
N GLN A 231 -13.30 -6.05 -5.10
CA GLN A 231 -13.07 -7.12 -6.07
C GLN A 231 -12.01 -6.76 -7.10
N ALA A 232 -12.04 -5.53 -7.61
CA ALA A 232 -11.01 -5.02 -8.54
C ALA A 232 -9.63 -4.97 -7.86
N ALA A 233 -9.57 -4.56 -6.58
CA ALA A 233 -8.36 -4.55 -5.79
C ALA A 233 -7.79 -5.97 -5.58
N LEU A 234 -8.64 -6.94 -5.23
CA LEU A 234 -8.21 -8.35 -5.12
C LEU A 234 -7.66 -8.85 -6.45
N LYS A 235 -8.40 -8.62 -7.55
CA LYS A 235 -7.92 -9.03 -8.88
C LYS A 235 -6.54 -8.46 -9.20
N PHE A 236 -6.32 -7.18 -8.94
CA PHE A 236 -5.02 -6.53 -9.15
C PHE A 236 -3.90 -7.23 -8.35
N LEU A 237 -4.13 -7.53 -7.07
CA LEU A 237 -3.13 -8.22 -6.24
C LEU A 237 -2.87 -9.65 -6.71
N LEU A 238 -3.89 -10.37 -7.16
CA LEU A 238 -3.74 -11.70 -7.76
C LEU A 238 -2.86 -11.66 -9.01
N ASP A 239 -3.04 -10.64 -9.86
CA ASP A 239 -2.32 -10.51 -11.12
C ASP A 239 -0.87 -10.00 -10.93
N GLU A 240 -0.62 -9.04 -10.02
CA GLU A 240 0.65 -8.31 -9.95
C GLU A 240 1.63 -8.84 -8.89
N VAL A 241 1.17 -9.54 -7.83
CA VAL A 241 2.07 -10.08 -6.80
C VAL A 241 1.86 -11.56 -6.51
N LEU A 242 0.63 -12.07 -6.58
CA LEU A 242 0.37 -13.50 -6.37
C LEU A 242 0.57 -14.34 -7.65
N THR A 243 0.94 -13.69 -8.73
CA THR A 243 1.51 -14.28 -9.94
C THR A 243 2.96 -13.79 -10.09
N TYR A 244 3.87 -14.63 -10.65
CA TYR A 244 5.27 -14.22 -10.81
C TYR A 244 5.40 -13.09 -11.84
N PRO A 245 5.82 -11.88 -11.45
CA PRO A 245 5.91 -10.73 -12.35
C PRO A 245 7.22 -10.77 -13.15
N LYS A 246 7.23 -11.53 -14.25
CA LYS A 246 8.40 -11.72 -15.12
C LYS A 246 9.02 -10.40 -15.58
N TRP A 247 8.18 -9.40 -15.85
CA TRP A 247 8.64 -8.08 -16.30
C TRP A 247 9.55 -7.37 -15.28
N LEU A 248 9.44 -7.73 -14.01
CA LEU A 248 10.22 -7.13 -12.93
C LEU A 248 11.45 -7.97 -12.61
N PHE A 249 11.35 -9.29 -12.62
CA PHE A 249 12.37 -10.19 -12.10
C PHE A 249 13.16 -10.95 -13.16
N ASP A 250 12.58 -11.28 -14.33
CA ASP A 250 13.30 -11.92 -15.44
C ASP A 250 13.93 -10.84 -16.34
N THR A 251 14.90 -10.08 -15.81
CA THR A 251 15.44 -8.88 -16.45
C THR A 251 16.95 -8.85 -16.40
N GLU A 252 17.58 -8.25 -17.42
CA GLU A 252 19.03 -8.10 -17.49
C GLU A 252 19.60 -7.39 -16.24
N VAL A 253 18.93 -6.33 -15.77
CA VAL A 253 19.42 -5.60 -14.58
C VAL A 253 19.44 -6.48 -13.34
N GLY A 254 18.52 -7.42 -13.20
CA GLY A 254 18.49 -8.37 -12.09
C GLY A 254 19.72 -9.29 -12.02
N GLU A 255 20.40 -9.51 -13.14
CA GLU A 255 21.61 -10.33 -13.19
C GLU A 255 22.86 -9.61 -12.65
N TYR A 256 22.83 -8.28 -12.62
CA TYR A 256 23.96 -7.43 -12.20
C TYR A 256 23.75 -6.76 -10.84
N THR A 257 22.59 -6.92 -10.21
CA THR A 257 22.32 -6.33 -8.89
C THR A 257 23.01 -7.13 -7.79
N TYR A 258 23.84 -6.46 -7.00
CA TYR A 258 24.53 -7.06 -5.86
C TYR A 258 24.82 -6.00 -4.79
N LEU A 259 25.01 -6.46 -3.56
CA LEU A 259 25.55 -5.63 -2.51
C LEU A 259 27.08 -5.79 -2.47
N LEU A 260 27.78 -4.67 -2.53
CA LEU A 260 29.24 -4.66 -2.38
C LEU A 260 29.60 -5.13 -0.97
N ARG A 261 30.16 -6.34 -0.87
CA ARG A 261 30.72 -6.85 0.37
C ARG A 261 31.86 -7.83 0.14
N ASN A 262 32.74 -7.89 1.10
CA ASN A 262 33.95 -8.74 1.03
C ASN A 262 33.69 -10.18 1.49
N THR A 263 32.58 -10.42 2.22
CA THR A 263 32.24 -11.73 2.78
C THR A 263 30.90 -12.22 2.25
N PRO A 264 30.88 -13.33 1.49
CA PRO A 264 29.63 -13.95 1.05
C PRO A 264 28.76 -14.42 2.22
N LEU A 265 27.43 -14.24 2.13
CA LEU A 265 26.48 -14.73 3.13
C LEU A 265 26.06 -16.20 2.89
N GLY A 266 26.55 -16.85 1.82
CA GLY A 266 26.16 -18.20 1.47
C GLY A 266 24.79 -18.33 0.79
N VAL A 267 24.11 -17.19 0.52
CA VAL A 267 22.85 -17.10 -0.20
C VAL A 267 22.94 -16.00 -1.26
N VAL A 268 22.08 -16.07 -2.26
CA VAL A 268 21.88 -14.97 -3.21
C VAL A 268 21.02 -13.92 -2.52
N GLU A 269 21.63 -12.82 -2.10
CA GLU A 269 20.99 -11.81 -1.22
C GLU A 269 19.77 -11.14 -1.83
N ASN A 270 19.85 -10.90 -3.14
CA ASN A 270 18.82 -10.19 -3.89
C ASN A 270 18.13 -11.09 -4.90
N ALA A 271 17.99 -12.39 -4.57
CA ALA A 271 17.30 -13.31 -5.45
C ALA A 271 15.87 -12.81 -5.70
N PRO A 272 15.44 -12.68 -6.94
CA PRO A 272 14.05 -12.31 -7.29
C PRO A 272 13.04 -13.16 -6.54
N THR A 273 13.32 -14.43 -6.36
CA THR A 273 12.49 -15.37 -5.59
C THR A 273 12.32 -14.94 -4.13
N GLN A 274 13.38 -14.41 -3.50
CA GLN A 274 13.30 -13.98 -2.10
C GLN A 274 12.54 -12.66 -1.96
N ILE A 275 12.76 -11.71 -2.87
CA ILE A 275 12.03 -10.43 -2.90
C ILE A 275 10.53 -10.68 -3.09
N LEU A 276 10.16 -11.50 -4.08
CA LEU A 276 8.76 -11.84 -4.33
C LEU A 276 8.15 -12.60 -3.16
N LYS A 277 8.86 -13.55 -2.56
CA LYS A 277 8.41 -14.27 -1.38
C LYS A 277 8.07 -13.31 -0.23
N ASN A 278 8.91 -12.32 0.02
CA ASN A 278 8.67 -11.34 1.07
C ASN A 278 7.44 -10.47 0.73
N ALA A 279 7.34 -9.93 -0.49
CA ALA A 279 6.19 -9.16 -0.92
C ALA A 279 4.87 -9.96 -0.80
N GLN A 280 4.86 -11.21 -1.24
CA GLN A 280 3.70 -12.10 -1.11
C GLN A 280 3.35 -12.34 0.36
N SER A 281 4.33 -12.59 1.22
CA SER A 281 4.09 -12.83 2.64
C SER A 281 3.44 -11.62 3.32
N TYR A 282 3.96 -10.42 3.09
CA TYR A 282 3.41 -9.19 3.68
C TYR A 282 1.99 -8.90 3.18
N ILE A 283 1.75 -9.00 1.88
CA ILE A 283 0.41 -8.78 1.31
C ILE A 283 -0.59 -9.83 1.85
N LEU A 284 -0.21 -11.09 1.93
CA LEU A 284 -1.09 -12.15 2.45
C LEU A 284 -1.36 -11.97 3.95
N TRP A 285 -0.39 -11.57 4.74
CA TRP A 285 -0.60 -11.28 6.15
C TRP A 285 -1.56 -10.14 6.38
N ASP A 286 -1.42 -9.05 5.61
CA ASP A 286 -2.33 -7.91 5.71
C ASP A 286 -3.74 -8.28 5.24
N LEU A 287 -3.86 -9.03 4.14
CA LEU A 287 -5.16 -9.51 3.64
C LEU A 287 -5.88 -10.39 4.67
N LEU A 288 -5.13 -11.23 5.38
CA LEU A 288 -5.67 -12.20 6.34
C LEU A 288 -5.63 -11.69 7.79
N SER A 289 -5.22 -10.43 8.01
CA SER A 289 -5.19 -9.86 9.35
C SER A 289 -6.58 -9.89 10.00
N ASN A 290 -6.62 -10.13 11.31
CA ASN A 290 -7.88 -10.21 12.05
C ASN A 290 -8.67 -8.91 11.95
N ASN A 291 -8.01 -7.76 12.05
CA ASN A 291 -8.67 -6.45 11.96
C ASN A 291 -9.37 -6.25 10.62
N ARG A 292 -8.74 -6.66 9.51
CA ARG A 292 -9.34 -6.56 8.17
C ARG A 292 -10.53 -7.50 8.02
N LEU A 293 -10.39 -8.75 8.42
CA LEU A 293 -11.49 -9.71 8.33
C LEU A 293 -12.67 -9.33 9.20
N VAL A 294 -12.44 -8.78 10.40
CA VAL A 294 -13.51 -8.26 11.28
C VAL A 294 -14.23 -7.10 10.59
N ARG A 295 -13.52 -6.14 9.96
CA ARG A 295 -14.18 -5.07 9.19
C ARG A 295 -15.02 -5.61 8.03
N MET A 296 -14.56 -6.69 7.37
CA MET A 296 -15.35 -7.31 6.31
C MET A 296 -16.61 -8.01 6.84
N LEU A 297 -16.52 -8.65 8.00
CA LEU A 297 -17.69 -9.25 8.67
C LEU A 297 -18.68 -8.18 9.13
N GLU A 298 -18.20 -7.06 9.67
CA GLU A 298 -19.03 -5.89 10.00
C GLU A 298 -19.75 -5.34 8.76
N ASN A 299 -19.03 -5.24 7.64
CA ASN A 299 -19.62 -4.83 6.37
C ASN A 299 -20.74 -5.80 5.94
N GLU A 300 -20.48 -7.11 6.05
CA GLU A 300 -21.48 -8.14 5.72
C GLU A 300 -22.71 -8.03 6.63
N ALA A 301 -22.53 -7.83 7.94
CA ALA A 301 -23.61 -7.66 8.89
C ALA A 301 -24.49 -6.43 8.58
N VAL A 302 -23.87 -5.31 8.14
CA VAL A 302 -24.58 -4.06 7.84
C VAL A 302 -25.20 -4.06 6.43
N ASN A 303 -24.48 -4.54 5.42
CA ASN A 303 -24.81 -4.39 4.00
C ASN A 303 -25.26 -5.70 3.32
N GLY A 304 -25.16 -6.84 4.01
CA GLY A 304 -25.59 -8.15 3.50
C GLY A 304 -24.93 -8.49 2.16
N LYS A 305 -25.74 -8.84 1.17
CA LYS A 305 -25.24 -9.24 -0.18
C LYS A 305 -24.46 -8.16 -0.94
N LYS A 306 -24.55 -6.90 -0.52
CA LYS A 306 -23.79 -5.79 -1.12
C LYS A 306 -22.36 -5.72 -0.60
N ALA A 307 -22.05 -6.41 0.50
CA ALA A 307 -20.68 -6.48 1.02
C ALA A 307 -19.81 -7.41 0.18
N PHE A 308 -18.51 -7.10 0.10
CA PHE A 308 -17.49 -8.06 -0.28
C PHE A 308 -17.10 -8.85 0.97
N THR A 309 -17.41 -10.13 1.01
CA THR A 309 -17.34 -10.93 2.24
C THR A 309 -15.95 -11.54 2.45
N ALA A 310 -15.62 -11.88 3.72
CA ALA A 310 -14.40 -12.60 4.05
C ALA A 310 -14.32 -13.96 3.33
N VAL A 311 -15.45 -14.61 3.11
CA VAL A 311 -15.55 -15.88 2.38
C VAL A 311 -15.23 -15.67 0.89
N GLU A 312 -15.74 -14.60 0.25
CA GLU A 312 -15.42 -14.28 -1.14
C GLU A 312 -13.93 -13.95 -1.32
N LEU A 313 -13.32 -13.22 -0.38
CA LEU A 313 -11.89 -12.97 -0.37
C LEU A 313 -11.10 -14.29 -0.31
N MET A 314 -11.44 -15.15 0.64
CA MET A 314 -10.76 -16.44 0.83
C MET A 314 -10.89 -17.35 -0.40
N ASP A 315 -12.09 -17.43 -0.98
CA ASP A 315 -12.35 -18.21 -2.19
C ASP A 315 -11.55 -17.67 -3.40
N GLY A 316 -11.44 -16.36 -3.56
CA GLY A 316 -10.62 -15.73 -4.60
C GLY A 316 -9.13 -16.06 -4.46
N LEU A 317 -8.59 -16.00 -3.24
CA LEU A 317 -7.21 -16.40 -2.92
C LEU A 317 -6.98 -17.86 -3.19
N HIS A 318 -7.85 -18.75 -2.69
CA HIS A 318 -7.75 -20.19 -2.88
C HIS A 318 -7.69 -20.56 -4.37
N ARG A 319 -8.69 -20.12 -5.14
CA ARG A 319 -8.78 -20.43 -6.58
C ARG A 319 -7.56 -19.98 -7.38
N SER A 320 -6.95 -18.86 -7.01
CA SER A 320 -5.74 -18.39 -7.68
C SER A 320 -4.51 -19.20 -7.26
N ILE A 321 -4.27 -19.31 -5.95
CA ILE A 321 -3.05 -19.91 -5.40
C ILE A 321 -2.98 -21.42 -5.65
N PHE A 322 -4.12 -22.11 -5.59
CA PHE A 322 -4.19 -23.56 -5.80
C PHE A 322 -4.68 -23.97 -7.20
N ALA A 323 -4.83 -23.04 -8.13
CA ALA A 323 -5.31 -23.32 -9.49
C ALA A 323 -4.56 -24.47 -10.18
N THR A 324 -3.24 -24.53 -10.04
CA THR A 324 -2.39 -25.58 -10.59
C THR A 324 -2.70 -26.95 -9.93
N THR A 325 -2.80 -26.96 -8.60
CA THR A 325 -3.11 -28.15 -7.82
C THR A 325 -4.53 -28.67 -8.09
N GLU A 326 -5.53 -27.77 -8.18
CA GLU A 326 -6.92 -28.12 -8.48
C GLU A 326 -7.07 -28.83 -9.82
N ARG A 327 -6.33 -28.36 -10.84
CA ARG A 327 -6.30 -29.00 -12.16
C ARG A 327 -5.49 -30.31 -12.22
N GLY A 328 -4.85 -30.71 -11.12
CA GLY A 328 -3.98 -31.88 -11.08
C GLY A 328 -2.63 -31.71 -11.76
N ALA A 329 -2.24 -30.48 -12.10
CA ALA A 329 -0.92 -30.17 -12.62
C ALA A 329 0.11 -30.03 -11.49
N LEU A 330 1.39 -30.28 -11.80
CA LEU A 330 2.47 -30.20 -10.83
C LEU A 330 2.88 -28.74 -10.57
N PRO A 331 2.85 -28.26 -9.31
CA PRO A 331 3.30 -26.92 -8.98
C PRO A 331 4.82 -26.81 -9.09
N ASP A 332 5.31 -25.79 -9.77
CA ASP A 332 6.72 -25.45 -9.81
C ASP A 332 7.21 -24.86 -8.45
N VAL A 333 8.48 -24.51 -8.38
CA VAL A 333 9.09 -24.00 -7.13
C VAL A 333 8.42 -22.71 -6.68
N MET A 334 8.07 -21.80 -7.60
CA MET A 334 7.45 -20.53 -7.27
C MET A 334 6.01 -20.72 -6.76
N THR A 335 5.25 -21.57 -7.42
CA THR A 335 3.90 -21.95 -6.99
C THR A 335 3.92 -22.61 -5.61
N ARG A 336 4.86 -23.54 -5.36
CA ARG A 336 5.02 -24.16 -4.03
C ARG A 336 5.39 -23.13 -2.95
N THR A 337 6.21 -22.13 -3.29
CA THR A 337 6.57 -21.05 -2.38
C THR A 337 5.34 -20.21 -2.03
N LEU A 338 4.56 -19.80 -3.03
CA LEU A 338 3.33 -19.03 -2.83
C LEU A 338 2.31 -19.80 -1.96
N GLN A 339 2.12 -21.09 -2.23
CA GLN A 339 1.22 -21.93 -1.42
C GLN A 339 1.68 -22.02 0.04
N LYS A 340 2.99 -22.08 0.30
CA LYS A 340 3.54 -22.04 1.66
C LYS A 340 3.37 -20.67 2.32
N ASN A 341 3.58 -19.57 1.60
CA ASN A 341 3.35 -18.23 2.10
C ASN A 341 1.89 -18.02 2.54
N PHE A 342 0.96 -18.51 1.72
CA PHE A 342 -0.47 -18.44 2.05
C PHE A 342 -0.81 -19.29 3.28
N LEU A 343 -0.27 -20.49 3.36
CA LEU A 343 -0.45 -21.36 4.52
C LEU A 343 0.11 -20.73 5.79
N ASP A 344 1.32 -20.17 5.74
CA ASP A 344 1.94 -19.49 6.88
C ASP A 344 1.12 -18.28 7.35
N ALA A 345 0.59 -17.49 6.42
CA ALA A 345 -0.28 -16.36 6.75
C ALA A 345 -1.59 -16.81 7.41
N LEU A 346 -2.21 -17.88 6.92
CA LEU A 346 -3.42 -18.46 7.53
C LEU A 346 -3.17 -18.98 8.95
N ILE A 347 -2.09 -19.75 9.15
CA ILE A 347 -1.73 -20.32 10.45
C ILE A 347 -1.39 -19.21 11.45
N THR A 348 -0.59 -18.23 11.04
CA THR A 348 -0.21 -17.09 11.87
C THR A 348 -1.45 -16.30 12.31
N ALA A 349 -2.30 -15.94 11.38
CA ALA A 349 -3.52 -15.20 11.67
C ALA A 349 -4.52 -15.99 12.53
N ALA A 350 -4.57 -17.33 12.40
CA ALA A 350 -5.38 -18.18 13.27
C ALA A 350 -4.81 -18.27 14.70
N ALA A 351 -3.48 -18.33 14.84
CA ALA A 351 -2.81 -18.37 16.15
C ALA A 351 -2.93 -17.04 16.91
N GLU A 352 -2.82 -15.89 16.23
CA GLU A 352 -3.03 -14.57 16.83
C GLU A 352 -4.42 -14.43 17.46
N SER A 353 -5.42 -15.09 16.86
CA SER A 353 -6.79 -15.09 17.37
C SER A 353 -6.92 -15.77 18.74
N GLU A 354 -6.00 -16.67 19.09
CA GLU A 354 -5.99 -17.40 20.38
C GLU A 354 -5.18 -16.69 21.45
N GLY A 355 -4.66 -15.49 21.17
CA GLY A 355 -3.85 -14.73 22.13
C GLY A 355 -2.41 -15.22 22.25
N VAL A 356 -1.97 -16.06 21.32
CA VAL A 356 -0.55 -16.46 21.22
C VAL A 356 0.26 -15.28 20.71
N LYS A 357 1.15 -14.75 21.52
CA LYS A 357 2.09 -13.71 21.12
C LYS A 357 3.10 -14.31 20.15
N ILE A 358 2.92 -14.02 18.87
CA ILE A 358 3.93 -14.34 17.86
C ILE A 358 5.10 -13.37 18.04
N ASN A 359 6.31 -13.91 18.08
CA ASN A 359 7.52 -13.12 18.25
C ASN A 359 7.81 -12.37 16.93
N LYS A 360 7.28 -11.14 16.82
CA LYS A 360 7.49 -10.24 15.66
C LYS A 360 8.98 -10.00 15.34
N LYS A 361 9.90 -10.24 16.27
CA LYS A 361 11.36 -10.07 16.05
C LYS A 361 11.94 -11.00 14.98
N LEU A 362 11.29 -12.11 14.65
CA LEU A 362 11.71 -12.97 13.53
C LEU A 362 11.28 -12.42 12.16
N MET A 363 10.41 -11.40 12.14
CA MET A 363 9.88 -10.77 10.95
C MET A 363 10.58 -9.46 10.57
N ASP A 364 11.34 -8.88 11.50
CA ASP A 364 12.03 -7.59 11.33
C ASP A 364 13.31 -7.68 10.49
N ASN A 365 13.42 -8.64 9.58
CA ASN A 365 14.41 -8.53 8.49
C ASN A 365 13.94 -7.49 7.45
N HIS A 366 13.64 -6.30 7.93
CA HIS A 366 13.31 -5.08 7.17
C HIS A 366 14.50 -4.50 6.37
N PHE A 367 15.49 -5.28 6.04
CA PHE A 367 16.71 -4.76 5.43
C PHE A 367 16.53 -4.13 4.04
N LEU A 368 15.40 -4.32 3.39
CA LEU A 368 15.12 -3.76 2.06
C LEU A 368 14.05 -2.65 2.03
N LEU A 369 13.25 -2.47 3.09
CA LEU A 369 12.19 -1.45 3.12
C LEU A 369 12.55 -0.20 3.94
N ASP A 370 13.57 -0.28 4.79
CA ASP A 370 14.01 0.84 5.66
C ASP A 370 14.95 1.85 4.99
N ASN A 371 15.25 1.69 3.72
CA ASN A 371 16.04 2.67 2.96
C ASN A 371 15.18 3.76 2.29
N GLN A 372 13.93 3.94 2.71
CA GLN A 372 13.24 5.19 2.45
C GLN A 372 13.86 6.24 3.38
N LEU A 373 14.75 7.06 2.84
CA LEU A 373 15.10 8.31 3.50
C LEU A 373 13.77 9.04 3.76
N PRO A 374 13.45 9.37 5.02
CA PRO A 374 12.27 10.17 5.29
C PRO A 374 12.42 11.46 4.46
N LEU A 375 11.43 11.74 3.63
CA LEU A 375 11.40 12.99 2.84
C LEU A 375 11.38 14.22 3.76
N CYS A 376 11.11 14.02 5.05
CA CYS A 376 11.08 15.05 6.07
C CYS A 376 11.57 14.48 7.42
N SER A 377 12.56 15.14 8.02
CA SER A 377 13.07 14.82 9.37
C SER A 377 12.12 15.27 10.50
N CYS A 378 11.03 15.95 10.19
CA CYS A 378 10.05 16.41 11.18
C CYS A 378 9.18 15.29 11.76
N ASP A 379 9.09 14.13 11.10
CA ASP A 379 8.30 13.00 11.60
C ASP A 379 8.84 12.37 12.91
N GLU A 380 10.16 12.43 13.17
CA GLU A 380 10.71 11.81 14.39
C GLU A 380 10.41 12.56 15.69
N HIS A 381 10.18 13.87 15.66
CA HIS A 381 10.01 14.67 16.89
C HIS A 381 8.54 14.99 17.21
N ALA A 382 7.68 15.19 16.23
CA ALA A 382 6.25 15.44 16.44
C ALA A 382 5.49 14.17 16.86
N HIS A 383 5.91 13.00 16.40
CA HIS A 383 5.27 11.72 16.73
C HIS A 383 5.56 11.21 18.14
N ARG A 384 6.69 11.57 18.77
CA ARG A 384 7.05 11.04 20.10
C ARG A 384 6.13 11.48 21.25
N SER A 385 5.54 12.67 21.20
CA SER A 385 4.61 13.13 22.24
C SER A 385 3.17 12.70 22.03
N LEU A 386 2.73 12.58 20.75
CA LEU A 386 1.40 12.10 20.39
C LEU A 386 1.31 10.56 20.36
N ASP A 387 2.44 9.87 20.13
CA ASP A 387 2.51 8.42 20.12
C ASP A 387 2.30 7.77 21.50
N ALA A 388 2.58 8.46 22.60
CA ALA A 388 2.30 7.94 23.93
C ALA A 388 0.80 7.76 24.18
N ASP A 389 -0.03 8.73 23.76
CA ASP A 389 -1.49 8.64 23.84
C ASP A 389 -2.07 7.72 22.77
N ARG A 390 -1.50 7.70 21.54
CA ARG A 390 -1.86 6.75 20.49
C ARG A 390 -1.43 5.32 20.80
N MET A 391 -0.28 5.10 21.45
CA MET A 391 0.12 3.77 21.93
C MET A 391 -0.81 3.27 23.06
N GLY A 392 -1.34 4.16 23.91
CA GLY A 392 -2.40 3.83 24.86
C GLY A 392 -3.66 3.38 24.17
N ALA A 393 -4.17 4.16 23.22
CA ALA A 393 -5.36 3.84 22.42
C ALA A 393 -5.14 2.59 21.54
N ARG A 394 -3.96 2.42 20.93
CA ARG A 394 -3.61 1.19 20.17
C ARG A 394 -3.52 -0.05 21.08
N ARG A 395 -3.05 0.08 22.31
CA ARG A 395 -3.04 -1.02 23.30
C ARG A 395 -4.45 -1.40 23.74
N GLU A 396 -5.32 -0.44 23.95
CA GLU A 396 -6.75 -0.68 24.25
C GLU A 396 -7.49 -1.28 23.07
N LEU A 397 -7.32 -0.75 21.86
CA LEU A 397 -7.90 -1.32 20.64
C LEU A 397 -7.39 -2.73 20.35
N ASN A 398 -6.10 -3.02 20.58
CA ASN A 398 -5.55 -4.37 20.45
C ASN A 398 -6.08 -5.32 21.52
N PHE A 399 -6.36 -4.82 22.72
CA PHE A 399 -6.96 -5.63 23.80
C PHE A 399 -8.42 -5.97 23.50
N TYR A 400 -9.24 -4.99 23.11
CA TYR A 400 -10.61 -5.22 22.65
C TYR A 400 -10.65 -6.04 21.36
N GLY A 401 -9.78 -5.75 20.38
CA GLY A 401 -9.65 -6.50 19.14
C GLY A 401 -9.32 -7.98 19.36
N SER A 402 -8.46 -8.32 20.33
CA SER A 402 -8.12 -9.71 20.62
C SER A 402 -9.29 -10.50 21.23
N GLN A 403 -10.15 -9.86 22.03
CA GLN A 403 -11.35 -10.49 22.57
C GLN A 403 -12.45 -10.65 21.54
N LEU A 404 -12.70 -9.62 20.71
CA LEU A 404 -13.68 -9.67 19.62
C LEU A 404 -13.28 -10.72 18.56
N ASN A 405 -11.98 -10.89 18.30
CA ASN A 405 -11.48 -11.87 17.35
C ASN A 405 -11.79 -13.32 17.77
N ARG A 406 -11.88 -13.62 19.06
CA ARG A 406 -12.20 -14.98 19.55
C ARG A 406 -13.64 -15.41 19.24
N ILE A 407 -14.56 -14.46 19.16
CA ILE A 407 -16.00 -14.73 18.92
C ILE A 407 -16.41 -14.37 17.49
N SER A 408 -15.50 -13.89 16.66
CA SER A 408 -15.80 -13.54 15.27
C SER A 408 -15.67 -14.75 14.35
N ASP A 409 -16.44 -14.77 13.28
CA ASP A 409 -16.35 -15.81 12.24
C ASP A 409 -15.03 -15.76 11.44
N ALA A 410 -14.17 -14.76 11.65
CA ALA A 410 -12.85 -14.69 11.03
C ALA A 410 -12.01 -15.94 11.29
N ILE A 411 -12.08 -16.50 12.51
CA ILE A 411 -11.42 -17.76 12.86
C ILE A 411 -12.03 -18.93 12.10
N SER A 412 -13.36 -18.99 12.03
CA SER A 412 -14.08 -20.07 11.32
C SER A 412 -13.72 -20.09 9.85
N VAL A 413 -13.65 -18.92 9.19
CA VAL A 413 -13.23 -18.78 7.79
C VAL A 413 -11.80 -19.29 7.57
N LYS A 414 -10.85 -18.92 8.45
CA LYS A 414 -9.45 -19.36 8.35
C LYS A 414 -9.30 -20.86 8.56
N ARG A 415 -9.95 -21.41 9.60
CA ARG A 415 -9.90 -22.84 9.88
C ARG A 415 -10.58 -23.68 8.79
N GLY A 416 -11.70 -23.17 8.26
CA GLY A 416 -12.38 -23.77 7.12
C GLY A 416 -11.48 -23.85 5.90
N GLU A 417 -10.73 -22.79 5.62
CA GLU A 417 -9.78 -22.79 4.50
C GLU A 417 -8.59 -23.72 4.72
N LEU A 418 -8.05 -23.81 5.93
CA LEU A 418 -7.00 -24.80 6.27
C LEU A 418 -7.46 -26.24 6.01
N LEU A 419 -8.70 -26.59 6.40
CA LEU A 419 -9.28 -27.89 6.13
C LEU A 419 -9.49 -28.13 4.63
N ARG A 420 -10.01 -27.14 3.90
CA ARG A 420 -10.17 -27.21 2.43
C ARG A 420 -8.84 -27.48 1.72
N ILE A 421 -7.77 -26.77 2.10
CA ILE A 421 -6.42 -27.00 1.57
C ILE A 421 -5.97 -28.42 1.87
N LYS A 422 -6.11 -28.88 3.11
CA LYS A 422 -5.74 -30.24 3.52
C LYS A 422 -6.41 -31.31 2.64
N ASP A 423 -7.72 -31.21 2.46
CA ASP A 423 -8.51 -32.15 1.66
C ASP A 423 -8.06 -32.16 0.19
N LEU A 424 -7.83 -30.98 -0.39
CA LEU A 424 -7.30 -30.86 -1.74
C LEU A 424 -5.94 -31.54 -1.88
N LEU A 425 -4.99 -31.24 -0.99
CA LEU A 425 -3.64 -31.80 -1.05
C LEU A 425 -3.63 -33.32 -0.84
N GLN A 426 -4.46 -33.84 0.08
CA GLN A 426 -4.62 -35.29 0.28
C GLN A 426 -5.13 -35.98 -0.99
N SER A 427 -6.10 -35.37 -1.68
CA SER A 427 -6.66 -35.93 -2.92
C SER A 427 -5.64 -36.03 -4.06
N ARG A 428 -4.55 -35.21 -4.02
CA ARG A 428 -3.52 -35.14 -5.07
C ARG A 428 -2.24 -35.88 -4.77
N LEU A 429 -2.07 -36.47 -3.59
CA LEU A 429 -0.84 -37.20 -3.21
C LEU A 429 -0.52 -38.40 -4.13
N GLY A 430 -1.53 -39.10 -4.62
CA GLY A 430 -1.34 -40.31 -5.45
C GLY A 430 -0.73 -40.01 -6.82
N THR A 431 -1.04 -38.86 -7.40
CA THR A 431 -0.67 -38.48 -8.77
C THR A 431 0.54 -37.57 -8.88
N SER A 432 1.14 -37.19 -7.75
CA SER A 432 2.23 -36.20 -7.68
C SER A 432 3.61 -36.83 -7.86
N ASP A 433 4.56 -36.05 -8.38
CA ASP A 433 5.99 -36.40 -8.34
C ASP A 433 6.56 -36.36 -6.91
N VAL A 434 7.83 -36.74 -6.74
CA VAL A 434 8.47 -36.82 -5.42
C VAL A 434 8.54 -35.47 -4.73
N ALA A 435 8.93 -34.40 -5.46
CA ALA A 435 9.08 -33.05 -4.89
C ALA A 435 7.72 -32.49 -4.46
N THR A 436 6.69 -32.67 -5.29
CA THR A 436 5.32 -32.26 -4.99
C THR A 436 4.73 -33.06 -3.83
N LYS A 437 5.02 -34.39 -3.75
CA LYS A 437 4.61 -35.20 -2.60
C LYS A 437 5.21 -34.71 -1.29
N TYR A 438 6.50 -34.33 -1.27
CA TYR A 438 7.12 -33.78 -0.08
C TYR A 438 6.49 -32.45 0.31
N HIS A 439 6.24 -31.57 -0.67
CA HIS A 439 5.56 -30.30 -0.46
C HIS A 439 4.17 -30.48 0.13
N TYR A 440 3.33 -31.34 -0.45
CA TYR A 440 1.96 -31.57 0.06
C TYR A 440 1.96 -32.20 1.46
N LYS A 441 2.84 -33.18 1.72
CA LYS A 441 2.97 -33.81 3.04
C LYS A 441 3.42 -32.79 4.11
N ASP A 442 4.39 -31.91 3.79
CA ASP A 442 4.82 -30.83 4.69
C ASP A 442 3.67 -29.88 5.02
N MET A 443 2.92 -29.43 4.01
CA MET A 443 1.76 -28.56 4.22
C MET A 443 0.67 -29.22 5.07
N ILE A 444 0.33 -30.49 4.79
CA ILE A 444 -0.64 -31.27 5.57
C ILE A 444 -0.19 -31.40 7.03
N LEU A 445 1.10 -31.67 7.26
CA LEU A 445 1.66 -31.77 8.60
C LEU A 445 1.52 -30.45 9.37
N ARG A 446 1.85 -29.32 8.73
CA ARG A 446 1.71 -27.98 9.31
C ARG A 446 0.24 -27.65 9.65
N ILE A 447 -0.70 -28.00 8.76
CA ILE A 447 -2.13 -27.82 9.00
C ILE A 447 -2.59 -28.64 10.20
N ASN A 448 -2.22 -29.92 10.26
CA ASN A 448 -2.58 -30.80 11.38
C ASN A 448 -2.04 -30.24 12.71
N THR A 449 -0.77 -29.79 12.74
CA THR A 449 -0.17 -29.18 13.93
C THR A 449 -0.93 -27.91 14.35
N ALA A 450 -1.29 -27.05 13.39
CA ALA A 450 -2.00 -25.80 13.66
C ALA A 450 -3.44 -26.01 14.16
N LEU A 451 -4.09 -27.08 13.73
CA LEU A 451 -5.47 -27.42 14.13
C LEU A 451 -5.55 -28.42 15.29
N GLY A 452 -4.41 -28.97 15.76
CA GLY A 452 -4.38 -29.96 16.82
C GLY A 452 -4.95 -31.33 16.40
N LEU A 453 -4.76 -31.71 15.11
CA LEU A 453 -5.28 -32.94 14.51
C LEU A 453 -4.23 -34.04 14.45
#